data_395de001a12eef9d07134017448bac46
#
_entry.id   395de001a12eef9d07134017448bac46
#
_cell.length_a   1.000
_cell.length_b   1.000
_cell.length_c   1.000
_cell.angle_alpha   90.00
_cell.angle_beta   90.00
_cell.angle_gamma   90.00
#
_symmetry.space_group_name_H-M   'P 1'
#
loop_
_entity.id
_entity.type
_entity.pdbx_description
1 polymer ?
#
loop_
_entity_poly.entity_id
_entity_poly.type
_entity_poly.pdbx_seq_one_letter_code
_entity_poly.pdbx_strand_id
1 'polypeptide(L)'
;SMQQEQLHFQVVTAAGTAVDEMTRYVSLPLVGGSVGILPGHAPLLAAVAAGTAICDDGVDRKTFQVSDGIVEVSDNHVLVLSQPV
;
A
#
# COMPACT_ATOMS: atom_id res chain seq x y z
N SER A 1 0.21 15.90 -22.74
CA SER A 1 -0.73 15.74 -21.68
C SER A 1 -0.04 15.32 -20.41
N MET A 2 -0.59 15.76 -19.39
CA MET A 2 -0.07 15.43 -18.07
C MET A 2 -0.75 14.19 -17.59
N GLN A 3 -0.10 13.06 -17.80
CA GLN A 3 -0.57 11.87 -17.15
C GLN A 3 -0.21 11.95 -15.69
N GLN A 4 -1.17 11.71 -14.85
CA GLN A 4 -0.89 11.58 -13.44
C GLN A 4 -0.26 10.25 -13.20
N GLU A 5 0.84 10.27 -12.49
CA GLU A 5 1.49 9.04 -12.09
C GLU A 5 0.60 8.25 -11.15
N GLN A 6 0.78 6.96 -11.17
CA GLN A 6 0.05 6.05 -10.32
C GLN A 6 1.01 5.24 -9.47
N LEU A 7 0.45 4.71 -8.39
CA LEU A 7 1.10 3.71 -7.57
C LEU A 7 0.55 2.35 -7.94
N HIS A 8 1.41 1.35 -7.96
CA HIS A 8 0.99 -0.04 -8.01
C HIS A 8 0.99 -0.58 -6.58
N PHE A 9 -0.19 -0.82 -6.04
CA PHE A 9 -0.37 -1.27 -4.66
C PHE A 9 -0.70 -2.75 -4.64
N GLN A 10 0.16 -3.53 -3.99
CA GLN A 10 -0.04 -4.97 -3.86
C GLN A 10 0.10 -5.40 -2.42
N VAL A 11 -0.76 -6.31 -2.00
CA VAL A 11 -0.65 -7.01 -0.73
C VAL A 11 -0.57 -8.50 -1.05
N VAL A 12 0.52 -9.12 -0.63
CA VAL A 12 0.81 -10.53 -0.90
C VAL A 12 0.94 -11.25 0.44
N THR A 13 0.30 -12.40 0.53
CA THR A 13 0.38 -13.28 1.70
C THR A 13 0.81 -14.66 1.25
N ALA A 14 1.00 -15.57 2.22
CA ALA A 14 1.31 -16.96 1.89
C ALA A 14 0.17 -17.63 1.11
N ALA A 15 -1.05 -17.09 1.19
CA ALA A 15 -2.20 -17.60 0.45
C ALA A 15 -2.28 -17.04 -0.98
N GLY A 16 -1.42 -16.09 -1.33
CA GLY A 16 -1.38 -15.48 -2.66
C GLY A 16 -1.57 -13.97 -2.59
N THR A 17 -1.86 -13.38 -3.75
CA THR A 17 -2.09 -11.94 -3.86
C THR A 17 -3.49 -11.60 -3.35
N ALA A 18 -3.54 -10.81 -2.29
CA ALA A 18 -4.81 -10.38 -1.70
C ALA A 18 -5.31 -9.07 -2.30
N VAL A 19 -4.40 -8.17 -2.68
CA VAL A 19 -4.72 -6.86 -3.27
C VAL A 19 -3.77 -6.60 -4.42
N ASP A 20 -4.31 -6.08 -5.51
CA ASP A 20 -3.52 -5.67 -6.67
C ASP A 20 -4.29 -4.53 -7.33
N GLU A 21 -3.90 -3.29 -7.02
CA GLU A 21 -4.63 -2.10 -7.46
C GLU A 21 -3.67 -1.08 -8.05
N MET A 22 -4.10 -0.44 -9.13
CA MET A 22 -3.47 0.80 -9.58
C MET A 22 -4.21 1.94 -8.90
N THR A 23 -3.47 2.82 -8.22
CA THR A 23 -4.07 3.84 -7.37
C THR A 23 -3.20 5.08 -7.37
N ARG A 24 -3.61 6.13 -6.69
CA ARG A 24 -2.88 7.40 -6.62
C ARG A 24 -2.51 7.79 -5.21
N TYR A 25 -3.03 7.08 -4.23
CA TYR A 25 -2.74 7.31 -2.82
C TYR A 25 -2.90 6.01 -2.07
N VAL A 26 -1.98 5.72 -1.16
CA VAL A 26 -2.07 4.58 -0.26
C VAL A 26 -1.79 5.04 1.15
N SER A 27 -2.64 4.66 2.08
CA SER A 27 -2.39 4.84 3.51
C SER A 27 -2.24 3.48 4.16
N LEU A 28 -1.20 3.32 4.96
CA LEU A 28 -0.90 2.06 5.65
C LEU A 28 -0.69 2.29 7.13
N PRO A 29 -1.18 1.36 7.96
CA PRO A 29 -0.85 1.37 9.38
C PRO A 29 0.55 0.79 9.57
N LEU A 30 1.46 1.57 10.13
CA LEU A 30 2.79 1.11 10.49
C LEU A 30 2.90 0.97 11.99
N VAL A 31 3.91 0.22 12.44
CA VAL A 31 4.13 0.03 13.87
C VAL A 31 4.36 1.37 14.58
N GLY A 32 5.03 2.31 13.93
CA GLY A 32 5.31 3.64 14.50
C GLY A 32 4.25 4.69 14.23
N GLY A 33 3.13 4.34 13.59
CA GLY A 33 2.10 5.27 13.16
C GLY A 33 1.78 5.06 11.69
N SER A 34 0.74 5.71 11.17
CA SER A 34 0.36 5.53 9.77
C SER A 34 1.24 6.34 8.83
N VAL A 35 1.30 5.90 7.57
CA VAL A 35 2.01 6.62 6.50
C VAL A 35 1.07 6.81 5.32
N GLY A 36 1.14 7.98 4.71
CA GLY A 36 0.48 8.26 3.43
C GLY A 36 1.51 8.27 2.31
N ILE A 37 1.21 7.58 1.22
CA ILE A 37 2.13 7.39 0.10
C ILE A 37 1.49 7.94 -1.16
N LEU A 38 2.22 8.84 -1.82
CA LEU A 38 1.85 9.40 -3.11
C LEU A 38 2.89 9.01 -4.16
N PRO A 39 2.56 9.11 -5.45
CA PRO A 39 3.58 8.91 -6.49
C PRO A 39 4.80 9.78 -6.25
N GLY A 40 5.98 9.23 -6.48
CA GLY A 40 7.24 9.91 -6.22
C GLY A 40 7.74 9.76 -4.79
N HIS A 41 7.04 9.04 -3.93
CA HIS A 41 7.46 8.81 -2.55
C HIS A 41 8.86 8.18 -2.52
N ALA A 42 9.69 8.66 -1.61
CA ALA A 42 11.03 8.11 -1.44
C ALA A 42 10.96 6.61 -1.05
N PRO A 43 12.01 5.86 -1.35
CA PRO A 43 12.05 4.45 -0.94
C PRO A 43 11.82 4.31 0.55
N LEU A 44 11.03 3.29 0.91
CA LEU A 44 10.66 3.02 2.29
C LEU A 44 10.66 1.52 2.52
N LEU A 45 11.17 1.11 3.67
CA LEU A 45 11.04 -0.25 4.18
C LEU A 45 10.63 -0.15 5.62
N ALA A 46 9.46 -0.69 5.97
CA ALA A 46 8.92 -0.50 7.31
C ALA A 46 8.02 -1.66 7.73
N ALA A 47 7.84 -1.80 9.05
CA ALA A 47 6.96 -2.79 9.61
C ALA A 47 5.52 -2.30 9.58
N VAL A 48 4.63 -3.12 9.02
CA VAL A 48 3.20 -2.87 8.94
C VAL A 48 2.53 -3.48 10.17
N ALA A 49 1.67 -2.71 10.80
CA ALA A 49 0.82 -3.19 11.90
C ALA A 49 -0.53 -3.65 11.35
N ALA A 50 -1.17 -4.58 12.05
CA ALA A 50 -2.52 -4.98 11.71
C ALA A 50 -3.45 -3.77 11.76
N GLY A 51 -4.30 -3.63 10.75
CA GLY A 51 -5.24 -2.50 10.67
C GLY A 51 -5.80 -2.34 9.28
N THR A 52 -6.19 -1.12 8.95
CA THR A 52 -6.86 -0.81 7.70
C THR A 52 -5.91 -0.07 6.76
N ALA A 53 -5.71 -0.62 5.57
CA ALA A 53 -5.07 0.07 4.46
C ALA A 53 -6.14 0.76 3.61
N ILE A 54 -5.79 1.92 3.07
CA ILE A 54 -6.68 2.70 2.21
C ILE A 54 -5.97 2.95 0.90
N CYS A 55 -6.66 2.81 -0.22
CA CYS A 55 -6.18 3.33 -1.48
C CYS A 55 -7.26 4.18 -2.14
N ASP A 56 -6.81 5.18 -2.90
CA ASP A 56 -7.70 6.16 -3.52
C ASP A 56 -7.12 6.54 -4.87
N ASP A 57 -7.89 6.36 -5.94
CA ASP A 57 -7.44 6.67 -7.29
C ASP A 57 -7.95 8.03 -7.80
N GLY A 58 -8.58 8.79 -6.91
CA GLY A 58 -9.17 10.09 -7.24
C GLY A 58 -10.65 9.97 -7.61
N VAL A 59 -11.16 8.76 -7.80
CA VAL A 59 -12.57 8.48 -8.11
C VAL A 59 -13.16 7.61 -7.02
N ASP A 60 -12.51 6.49 -6.74
CA ASP A 60 -12.96 5.52 -5.75
C ASP A 60 -11.96 5.39 -4.62
N ARG A 61 -12.48 5.26 -3.41
CA ARG A 61 -11.69 4.96 -2.23
C ARG A 61 -12.03 3.55 -1.79
N LYS A 62 -10.98 2.72 -1.63
CA LYS A 62 -11.13 1.33 -1.19
C LYS A 62 -10.36 1.12 0.10
N THR A 63 -10.90 0.27 0.95
CA THR A 63 -10.24 -0.10 2.21
C THR A 63 -10.03 -1.60 2.25
N PHE A 64 -8.91 -1.99 2.84
CA PHE A 64 -8.53 -3.40 2.98
C PHE A 64 -8.01 -3.64 4.38
N GLN A 65 -8.33 -4.78 4.95
CA GLN A 65 -7.70 -5.19 6.20
C GLN A 65 -6.35 -5.78 5.89
N VAL A 66 -5.33 -5.35 6.63
CA VAL A 66 -3.99 -5.91 6.55
C VAL A 66 -3.59 -6.45 7.91
N SER A 67 -2.71 -7.43 7.90
CA SER A 67 -2.15 -8.00 9.12
C SER A 67 -0.69 -7.56 9.25
N ASP A 68 -0.02 -8.02 10.28
CA ASP A 68 1.38 -7.70 10.50
C ASP A 68 2.23 -8.13 9.31
N GLY A 69 3.21 -7.33 8.97
CA GLY A 69 4.07 -7.62 7.84
C GLY A 69 5.09 -6.53 7.61
N ILE A 70 5.51 -6.42 6.35
CA ILE A 70 6.52 -5.46 5.91
C ILE A 70 6.01 -4.79 4.65
N VAL A 71 6.23 -3.49 4.54
CA VAL A 71 6.01 -2.77 3.28
C VAL A 71 7.34 -2.32 2.71
N GLU A 72 7.47 -2.48 1.40
CA GLU A 72 8.54 -1.87 0.62
C GLU A 72 7.93 -0.93 -0.40
N VAL A 73 8.39 0.31 -0.41
CA VAL A 73 8.00 1.31 -1.41
C VAL A 73 9.23 1.62 -2.25
N SER A 74 9.11 1.48 -3.56
CA SER A 74 10.18 1.77 -4.50
C SER A 74 9.58 1.98 -5.89
N ASP A 75 9.97 3.07 -6.56
CA ASP A 75 9.56 3.34 -7.94
C ASP A 75 8.04 3.24 -8.14
N ASN A 76 7.28 3.89 -7.28
CA ASN A 76 5.82 3.89 -7.34
C ASN A 76 5.19 2.51 -7.17
N HIS A 77 5.91 1.57 -6.61
CA HIS A 77 5.39 0.25 -6.25
C HIS A 77 5.33 0.15 -4.73
N VAL A 78 4.15 -0.10 -4.22
CA VAL A 78 3.89 -0.28 -2.79
C VAL A 78 3.57 -1.75 -2.59
N LEU A 79 4.54 -2.50 -2.10
CA LEU A 79 4.41 -3.95 -1.90
C LEU A 79 4.35 -4.25 -0.41
N VAL A 80 3.24 -4.81 0.02
CA VAL A 80 3.05 -5.28 1.39
C VAL A 80 3.12 -6.80 1.38
N LEU A 81 4.04 -7.34 2.19
CA LEU A 81 4.12 -8.76 2.48
C LEU A 81 3.51 -8.96 3.86
N SER A 82 2.39 -9.65 3.92
CA SER A 82 1.54 -9.68 5.11
C SER A 82 1.23 -11.11 5.52
N GLN A 83 0.95 -11.29 6.80
CA GLN A 83 0.29 -12.50 7.25
C GLN A 83 -1.13 -12.51 6.68
N PRO A 84 -1.74 -13.68 6.47
CA PRO A 84 -3.15 -13.74 6.08
C PRO A 84 -4.04 -13.09 7.15
N VAL A 85 -5.07 -12.44 6.70
CA VAL A 85 -6.04 -11.78 7.57
C VAL A 85 -7.12 -12.76 8.01
#